data_c3d99b33f05924bd636449f64e3dfad4
#
_entry.id   c3d99b33f05924bd636449f64e3dfad4
#
_cell.length_a   1.000
_cell.length_b   1.000
_cell.length_c   1.000
_cell.angle_alpha   90.00
_cell.angle_beta   90.00
_cell.angle_gamma   90.00
#
_symmetry.space_group_name_H-M   'P 1'
#
loop_
_entity.id
_entity.type
_entity.pdbx_description
1 polymer ?
#
loop_
_entity_poly.entity_id
_entity_poly.type
_entity_poly.pdbx_seq_one_letter_code
_entity_poly.pdbx_strand_id
1 'polypeptide(L)'
;MVFQPVADSLRDFYAHYLGANAGNLFYQTAIGAGHAQVTSGYGGTCSTTGGEYINDCSYDQAGNVLQHIYGALEPRNDGALTGQFLAFNQGQFTAPDRPNDDSMDDKGFLYVPASCDAKQPCRVHVALHGCLQSVGNIGEDFVRHAGYNEWADTNRIIVLYPQTHALPLTDRGVTNPQSCWDWWGYLDADPEDSPTYLLKSGKQIRAIKAMVDRLTSAAQAQPYPPATPPVLPLGAPAELLAPDRSDTAIDLAWSPVPGVTRYDVFRAGPDEEDFHQIGTVSGSSFADAGLKPDTHYRYRVRPSAAGGESLYSPVVAQATLPHVPACDDPGSCAGR
;
A
#
# COMPACT_ATOMS: atom_id res chain seq x y z
N MET A 1 13.34 16.94 7.28
CA MET A 1 13.27 18.20 6.49
C MET A 1 14.24 18.07 5.33
N VAL A 2 13.77 18.32 4.11
CA VAL A 2 14.68 18.46 2.97
C VAL A 2 15.21 19.90 2.99
N PHE A 3 16.53 20.06 3.15
CA PHE A 3 17.13 21.39 3.12
C PHE A 3 17.07 21.98 1.72
N GLN A 4 16.79 23.28 1.62
CA GLN A 4 16.69 23.97 0.34
C GLN A 4 17.90 23.73 -0.59
N PRO A 5 19.16 23.68 -0.13
CA PRO A 5 20.30 23.35 -0.99
C PRO A 5 20.20 21.99 -1.70
N VAL A 6 19.53 20.99 -1.10
CA VAL A 6 19.28 19.69 -1.76
C VAL A 6 18.28 19.86 -2.90
N ALA A 7 17.20 20.61 -2.69
CA ALA A 7 16.23 20.91 -3.72
C ALA A 7 16.82 21.80 -4.83
N ASP A 8 17.71 22.74 -4.47
CA ASP A 8 18.47 23.56 -5.43
C ASP A 8 19.36 22.67 -6.31
N SER A 9 20.09 21.71 -5.71
CA SER A 9 20.91 20.76 -6.47
C SER A 9 20.08 19.89 -7.41
N LEU A 10 18.89 19.47 -6.98
CA LEU A 10 17.97 18.70 -7.83
C LEU A 10 17.47 19.54 -9.01
N ARG A 11 17.10 20.81 -8.78
CA ARG A 11 16.74 21.76 -9.83
C ARG A 11 17.87 21.90 -10.84
N ASP A 12 19.11 22.12 -10.38
CA ASP A 12 20.27 22.34 -11.24
C ASP A 12 20.61 21.07 -12.05
N PHE A 13 20.46 19.90 -11.44
CA PHE A 13 20.58 18.62 -12.14
C PHE A 13 19.59 18.53 -13.31
N TYR A 14 18.31 18.74 -13.05
CA TYR A 14 17.30 18.68 -14.13
C TYR A 14 17.49 19.79 -15.16
N ALA A 15 17.81 20.99 -14.75
CA ALA A 15 18.09 22.11 -15.68
C ALA A 15 19.24 21.77 -16.64
N HIS A 16 20.29 21.10 -16.14
CA HIS A 16 21.42 20.66 -16.98
C HIS A 16 20.97 19.70 -18.08
N TYR A 17 20.16 18.68 -17.74
CA TYR A 17 19.71 17.69 -18.72
C TYR A 17 18.59 18.19 -19.64
N LEU A 18 17.76 19.10 -19.18
CA LEU A 18 16.70 19.69 -19.99
C LEU A 18 17.24 20.71 -21.00
N GLY A 19 18.35 21.38 -20.73
CA GLY A 19 18.99 22.35 -21.64
C GLY A 19 17.99 23.40 -22.14
N ALA A 20 17.75 23.45 -23.46
CA ALA A 20 16.80 24.35 -24.07
C ALA A 20 15.33 24.17 -23.63
N ASN A 21 15.00 23.04 -23.04
CA ASN A 21 13.68 22.73 -22.50
C ASN A 21 13.56 23.04 -20.99
N ALA A 22 14.46 23.89 -20.44
CA ALA A 22 14.43 24.27 -19.03
C ALA A 22 13.11 24.96 -18.62
N GLY A 23 12.32 25.49 -19.54
CA GLY A 23 10.95 25.96 -19.31
C GLY A 23 9.96 24.89 -18.84
N ASN A 24 10.30 23.62 -19.01
CA ASN A 24 9.53 22.50 -18.48
C ASN A 24 9.83 22.21 -16.99
N LEU A 25 10.74 22.95 -16.38
CA LEU A 25 11.08 22.86 -14.97
C LEU A 25 10.44 24.02 -14.20
N PHE A 26 9.48 23.69 -13.34
CA PHE A 26 8.88 24.65 -12.42
C PHE A 26 9.44 24.42 -11.02
N TYR A 27 10.06 25.46 -10.44
CA TYR A 27 10.68 25.39 -9.12
C TYR A 27 10.12 26.47 -8.21
N GLN A 28 9.39 26.06 -7.16
CA GLN A 28 8.74 26.95 -6.20
C GLN A 28 9.47 26.93 -4.86
N THR A 29 9.92 28.11 -4.37
CA THR A 29 10.69 28.25 -3.12
C THR A 29 10.11 29.24 -2.14
N ALA A 30 9.08 30.00 -2.54
CA ALA A 30 8.61 31.17 -1.79
C ALA A 30 7.50 30.86 -0.76
N ILE A 31 7.06 29.60 -0.63
CA ILE A 31 5.90 29.25 0.21
C ILE A 31 6.25 29.18 1.69
N GLY A 32 7.50 28.84 2.03
CA GLY A 32 7.94 28.66 3.43
C GLY A 32 7.30 27.44 4.11
N ALA A 33 6.86 26.45 3.32
CA ALA A 33 6.25 25.23 3.83
C ALA A 33 7.25 24.36 4.60
N GLY A 34 6.74 23.66 5.62
CA GLY A 34 7.44 22.53 6.23
C GLY A 34 7.53 21.35 5.24
N HIS A 35 8.09 20.22 5.71
CA HIS A 35 8.14 19.00 4.88
C HIS A 35 6.76 18.34 4.86
N ALA A 36 5.96 18.63 3.84
CA ALA A 36 4.59 18.16 3.72
C ALA A 36 4.08 18.24 2.27
N GLN A 37 2.99 17.54 1.98
CA GLN A 37 2.11 17.87 0.88
C GLN A 37 1.46 19.23 1.17
N VAL A 38 1.64 20.18 0.27
CA VAL A 38 1.09 21.55 0.45
C VAL A 38 -0.31 21.62 -0.15
N THR A 39 -1.22 22.24 0.58
CA THR A 39 -2.62 22.39 0.19
C THR A 39 -3.10 23.83 0.38
N SER A 40 -4.29 24.09 -0.14
CA SER A 40 -5.08 25.28 0.16
C SER A 40 -6.37 24.86 0.85
N GLY A 41 -6.42 25.07 2.17
CA GLY A 41 -7.62 24.89 3.00
C GLY A 41 -7.70 23.56 3.77
N TYR A 42 -6.62 22.75 3.80
CA TYR A 42 -6.59 21.52 4.60
C TYR A 42 -5.19 21.23 5.17
N GLY A 43 -5.17 20.65 6.37
CA GLY A 43 -3.97 20.15 7.03
C GLY A 43 -3.46 21.03 8.17
N GLY A 44 -2.22 20.74 8.57
CA GLY A 44 -1.55 21.48 9.65
C GLY A 44 -1.05 22.86 9.24
N THR A 45 -0.41 23.57 10.19
CA THR A 45 0.19 24.87 9.93
C THR A 45 1.29 24.76 8.85
N CYS A 46 1.35 25.70 7.94
CA CYS A 46 2.22 25.69 6.76
C CYS A 46 3.68 25.34 7.05
N SER A 47 4.28 25.93 8.06
CA SER A 47 5.70 25.74 8.41
C SER A 47 6.01 24.47 9.20
N THR A 48 4.99 23.69 9.58
CA THR A 48 5.15 22.48 10.42
C THR A 48 5.74 21.33 9.61
N THR A 49 6.59 20.53 10.26
CA THR A 49 7.02 19.23 9.76
C THR A 49 6.56 18.16 10.75
N GLY A 50 5.70 17.25 10.33
CA GLY A 50 5.11 16.20 11.19
C GLY A 50 3.60 16.10 11.02
N GLY A 51 2.95 15.38 11.95
CA GLY A 51 1.53 15.06 11.86
C GLY A 51 1.24 14.20 10.62
N GLU A 52 0.21 14.55 9.88
CA GLU A 52 -0.17 13.89 8.62
C GLU A 52 0.75 14.27 7.45
N TYR A 53 1.71 15.17 7.67
CA TYR A 53 2.56 15.75 6.62
C TYR A 53 1.75 16.37 5.46
N ILE A 54 0.58 16.94 5.78
CA ILE A 54 -0.26 17.73 4.88
C ILE A 54 -0.45 19.08 5.54
N ASN A 55 -0.07 20.16 4.85
CA ASN A 55 -0.08 21.49 5.43
C ASN A 55 -0.89 22.48 4.59
N ASP A 56 -1.75 23.24 5.25
CA ASP A 56 -2.42 24.39 4.65
C ASP A 56 -1.45 25.57 4.57
N CYS A 57 -1.04 25.88 3.35
CA CYS A 57 -0.21 27.04 3.05
C CYS A 57 -0.95 28.09 2.20
N SER A 58 -2.27 27.95 2.07
CA SER A 58 -3.06 28.75 1.12
C SER A 58 -2.47 28.74 -0.30
N TYR A 59 -1.83 27.61 -0.66
CA TYR A 59 -1.22 27.39 -1.96
C TYR A 59 -1.70 26.07 -2.55
N ASP A 60 -2.29 26.13 -3.72
CA ASP A 60 -2.80 24.96 -4.43
C ASP A 60 -1.67 24.26 -5.20
N GLN A 61 -0.90 23.41 -4.50
CA GLN A 61 0.20 22.66 -5.11
C GLN A 61 -0.34 21.67 -6.16
N ALA A 62 -1.42 20.95 -5.87
CA ALA A 62 -1.98 19.97 -6.78
C ALA A 62 -2.43 20.63 -8.10
N GLY A 63 -3.12 21.76 -8.03
CA GLY A 63 -3.52 22.52 -9.20
C GLY A 63 -2.34 22.99 -10.02
N ASN A 64 -1.28 23.51 -9.38
CA ASN A 64 -0.07 23.95 -10.08
C ASN A 64 0.65 22.78 -10.77
N VAL A 65 0.75 21.62 -10.10
CA VAL A 65 1.34 20.40 -10.69
C VAL A 65 0.53 19.92 -11.89
N LEU A 66 -0.80 19.83 -11.74
CA LEU A 66 -1.67 19.35 -12.82
C LEU A 66 -1.66 20.29 -14.02
N GLN A 67 -1.70 21.60 -13.80
CA GLN A 67 -1.60 22.58 -14.88
C GLN A 67 -0.23 22.57 -15.56
N HIS A 68 0.84 22.35 -14.80
CA HIS A 68 2.18 22.21 -15.39
C HIS A 68 2.28 20.97 -16.29
N ILE A 69 1.67 19.85 -15.89
CA ILE A 69 1.72 18.59 -16.64
C ILE A 69 0.76 18.61 -17.86
N TYR A 70 -0.45 19.10 -17.66
CA TYR A 70 -1.53 18.95 -18.64
C TYR A 70 -1.86 20.22 -19.43
N GLY A 71 -1.25 21.35 -19.08
CA GLY A 71 -1.57 22.67 -19.64
C GLY A 71 -2.79 23.31 -18.96
N ALA A 72 -3.48 24.19 -19.66
CA ALA A 72 -4.65 24.87 -19.12
C ALA A 72 -5.75 23.86 -18.72
N LEU A 73 -6.27 24.01 -17.52
CA LEU A 73 -7.34 23.21 -16.95
C LEU A 73 -8.53 24.10 -16.61
N GLU A 74 -9.74 23.52 -16.65
CA GLU A 74 -10.94 24.15 -16.10
C GLU A 74 -10.78 24.34 -14.59
N PRO A 75 -11.42 25.39 -14.00
CA PRO A 75 -11.36 25.62 -12.56
C PRO A 75 -11.76 24.39 -11.77
N ARG A 76 -11.10 24.18 -10.63
CA ARG A 76 -11.38 23.06 -9.74
C ARG A 76 -12.79 23.15 -9.16
N ASN A 77 -13.34 22.03 -8.75
CA ASN A 77 -14.61 21.99 -8.03
C ASN A 77 -14.37 22.27 -6.52
N ASP A 78 -14.73 23.46 -6.07
CA ASP A 78 -14.66 23.85 -4.64
C ASP A 78 -15.91 23.43 -3.84
N GLY A 79 -16.88 22.76 -4.48
CA GLY A 79 -18.09 22.25 -3.87
C GLY A 79 -18.04 20.76 -3.56
N ALA A 80 -19.20 20.12 -3.51
CA ALA A 80 -19.31 18.69 -3.39
C ALA A 80 -18.79 17.99 -4.66
N LEU A 81 -17.86 17.08 -4.52
CA LEU A 81 -17.32 16.30 -5.63
C LEU A 81 -18.41 15.42 -6.26
N THR A 82 -18.44 15.36 -7.58
CA THR A 82 -19.46 14.64 -8.36
C THR A 82 -19.04 13.22 -8.71
N GLY A 83 -17.75 12.93 -8.65
CA GLY A 83 -17.16 11.64 -8.98
C GLY A 83 -17.28 10.61 -7.88
N GLN A 84 -16.70 9.43 -8.14
CA GLN A 84 -16.67 8.32 -7.21
C GLN A 84 -15.26 8.14 -6.63
N PHE A 85 -15.20 7.96 -5.32
CA PHE A 85 -13.99 7.56 -4.63
C PHE A 85 -14.06 6.05 -4.36
N LEU A 86 -13.15 5.28 -4.94
CA LEU A 86 -13.17 3.83 -4.96
C LEU A 86 -11.91 3.27 -4.33
N ALA A 87 -12.05 2.30 -3.43
CA ALA A 87 -10.95 1.45 -2.99
C ALA A 87 -10.88 0.21 -3.88
N PHE A 88 -9.69 -0.27 -4.19
CA PHE A 88 -9.48 -1.50 -4.97
C PHE A 88 -8.35 -2.35 -4.36
N ASN A 89 -8.33 -3.63 -4.70
CA ASN A 89 -7.29 -4.55 -4.27
C ASN A 89 -6.04 -4.41 -5.15
N GLN A 90 -4.94 -3.91 -4.58
CA GLN A 90 -3.65 -3.77 -5.27
C GLN A 90 -2.93 -5.11 -5.48
N GLY A 91 -3.22 -6.11 -4.66
CA GLY A 91 -2.62 -7.43 -4.78
C GLY A 91 -2.87 -8.13 -6.13
N GLN A 92 -3.85 -7.64 -6.92
CA GLN A 92 -4.05 -8.10 -8.30
C GLN A 92 -2.95 -7.65 -9.28
N PHE A 93 -2.17 -6.64 -8.91
CA PHE A 93 -1.15 -6.00 -9.74
C PHE A 93 0.26 -6.28 -9.24
N THR A 94 0.39 -6.90 -8.09
CA THR A 94 1.65 -7.38 -7.52
C THR A 94 1.93 -8.80 -8.01
N ALA A 95 3.08 -9.37 -7.66
CA ALA A 95 3.36 -10.76 -7.99
C ALA A 95 2.33 -11.66 -7.28
N PRO A 96 1.53 -12.47 -8.01
CA PRO A 96 0.42 -13.23 -7.42
C PRO A 96 0.87 -14.28 -6.39
N ASP A 97 2.10 -14.69 -6.46
CA ASP A 97 2.77 -15.66 -5.59
C ASP A 97 3.44 -15.01 -4.36
N ARG A 98 3.52 -13.66 -4.29
CA ARG A 98 4.21 -12.92 -3.22
C ARG A 98 3.51 -11.61 -2.87
N PRO A 99 2.28 -11.63 -2.39
CA PRO A 99 1.45 -10.43 -2.25
C PRO A 99 1.98 -9.39 -1.27
N ASN A 100 2.96 -9.69 -0.43
CA ASN A 100 3.57 -8.73 0.53
C ASN A 100 5.07 -8.51 0.30
N ASP A 101 5.62 -9.04 -0.78
CA ASP A 101 7.07 -8.96 -1.04
C ASP A 101 7.50 -7.65 -1.71
N ASP A 102 6.56 -6.79 -2.04
CA ASP A 102 6.78 -5.51 -2.70
C ASP A 102 6.42 -4.28 -1.85
N SER A 103 6.08 -4.48 -0.57
CA SER A 103 5.65 -3.41 0.35
C SER A 103 4.47 -2.59 -0.18
N MET A 104 3.70 -3.14 -1.12
CA MET A 104 2.45 -2.55 -1.56
C MET A 104 1.34 -2.92 -0.60
N ASP A 105 0.53 -1.96 -0.17
CA ASP A 105 -0.66 -2.23 0.65
C ASP A 105 -1.69 -3.03 -0.14
N ASP A 106 -2.55 -3.77 0.54
CA ASP A 106 -3.66 -4.48 -0.12
C ASP A 106 -4.65 -3.51 -0.77
N LYS A 107 -4.75 -2.28 -0.27
CA LYS A 107 -5.67 -1.26 -0.77
C LYS A 107 -4.94 -0.20 -1.56
N GLY A 108 -5.44 0.08 -2.77
CA GLY A 108 -5.22 1.32 -3.49
C GLY A 108 -6.52 2.09 -3.64
N PHE A 109 -6.43 3.34 -4.08
CA PHE A 109 -7.61 4.18 -4.23
C PHE A 109 -7.64 4.84 -5.60
N LEU A 110 -8.85 5.11 -6.07
CA LEU A 110 -9.15 5.85 -7.28
C LEU A 110 -10.15 6.95 -6.98
N TYR A 111 -9.91 8.11 -7.55
CA TYR A 111 -10.98 9.09 -7.77
C TYR A 111 -11.38 9.07 -9.24
N VAL A 112 -12.64 8.83 -9.53
CA VAL A 112 -13.18 8.74 -10.89
C VAL A 112 -14.24 9.81 -11.07
N PRO A 113 -13.97 10.89 -11.84
CA PRO A 113 -14.94 11.94 -12.10
C PRO A 113 -16.22 11.41 -12.76
N ALA A 114 -17.38 12.00 -12.44
CA ALA A 114 -18.64 11.63 -13.09
C ALA A 114 -18.62 11.81 -14.61
N SER A 115 -17.74 12.70 -15.11
CA SER A 115 -17.53 12.94 -16.54
C SER A 115 -16.70 11.87 -17.25
N CYS A 116 -16.11 10.92 -16.51
CA CYS A 116 -15.36 9.79 -17.07
C CYS A 116 -16.32 8.64 -17.38
N ASP A 117 -16.82 8.61 -18.60
CA ASP A 117 -17.66 7.53 -19.09
C ASP A 117 -16.98 6.78 -20.26
N ALA A 118 -17.56 5.62 -20.64
CA ALA A 118 -17.03 4.78 -21.69
C ALA A 118 -16.98 5.46 -23.09
N LYS A 119 -17.66 6.59 -23.28
CA LYS A 119 -17.76 7.29 -24.55
C LYS A 119 -16.65 8.32 -24.76
N GLN A 120 -16.04 8.77 -23.69
CA GLN A 120 -15.00 9.78 -23.73
C GLN A 120 -13.84 9.39 -22.82
N PRO A 121 -12.62 9.21 -23.35
CA PRO A 121 -11.48 8.80 -22.57
C PRO A 121 -11.10 9.85 -21.52
N CYS A 122 -10.69 9.39 -20.36
CA CYS A 122 -10.13 10.23 -19.30
C CYS A 122 -8.61 10.04 -19.22
N ARG A 123 -7.91 11.07 -18.77
CA ARG A 123 -6.49 10.97 -18.43
C ARG A 123 -6.34 10.22 -17.12
N VAL A 124 -5.19 9.60 -16.91
CA VAL A 124 -4.85 9.00 -15.62
C VAL A 124 -3.69 9.79 -15.01
N HIS A 125 -3.86 10.24 -13.79
CA HIS A 125 -2.83 10.86 -12.96
C HIS A 125 -2.49 9.93 -11.80
N VAL A 126 -1.21 9.66 -11.56
CA VAL A 126 -0.75 8.86 -10.44
C VAL A 126 -0.22 9.82 -9.36
N ALA A 127 -0.86 9.82 -8.20
CA ALA A 127 -0.46 10.62 -7.05
C ALA A 127 0.16 9.70 -5.99
N LEU A 128 1.45 9.86 -5.74
CA LEU A 128 2.21 9.06 -4.79
C LEU A 128 2.32 9.80 -3.45
N HIS A 129 1.97 9.14 -2.37
CA HIS A 129 2.15 9.67 -1.02
C HIS A 129 3.63 9.66 -0.60
N GLY A 130 3.99 10.40 0.44
CA GLY A 130 5.32 10.35 1.05
C GLY A 130 5.44 9.24 2.12
N CYS A 131 6.63 9.10 2.71
CA CYS A 131 6.80 8.29 3.91
C CYS A 131 5.87 8.79 5.03
N LEU A 132 5.32 7.88 5.84
CA LEU A 132 4.34 8.18 6.90
C LEU A 132 3.01 8.77 6.40
N GLN A 133 2.73 8.69 5.10
CA GLN A 133 1.48 9.19 4.51
C GLN A 133 0.63 8.09 3.85
N SER A 134 1.00 6.83 4.02
CA SER A 134 0.17 5.72 3.53
C SER A 134 -1.14 5.61 4.32
N VAL A 135 -2.10 4.88 3.77
CA VAL A 135 -3.38 4.62 4.45
C VAL A 135 -3.19 3.98 5.82
N GLY A 136 -2.15 3.19 6.02
CA GLY A 136 -1.81 2.60 7.32
C GLY A 136 -1.28 3.61 8.34
N ASN A 137 -0.78 4.77 7.91
CA ASN A 137 -0.24 5.80 8.78
C ASN A 137 -1.28 6.89 9.14
N ILE A 138 -1.97 7.43 8.13
CA ILE A 138 -2.85 8.60 8.28
C ILE A 138 -4.27 8.35 7.75
N GLY A 139 -4.67 7.09 7.57
CA GLY A 139 -5.98 6.79 6.97
C GLY A 139 -6.09 7.34 5.55
N GLU A 140 -7.25 7.86 5.21
CA GLU A 140 -7.54 8.35 3.86
C GLU A 140 -7.19 9.85 3.65
N ASP A 141 -6.48 10.49 4.59
CA ASP A 141 -6.22 11.93 4.53
C ASP A 141 -5.48 12.35 3.28
N PHE A 142 -4.41 11.63 2.89
CA PHE A 142 -3.68 11.97 1.67
C PHE A 142 -4.56 11.82 0.43
N VAL A 143 -5.27 10.70 0.29
CA VAL A 143 -6.06 10.40 -0.91
C VAL A 143 -7.30 11.29 -1.06
N ARG A 144 -7.79 11.84 0.06
CA ARG A 144 -8.96 12.73 0.05
C ARG A 144 -8.60 14.21 0.01
N HIS A 145 -7.47 14.59 0.62
CA HIS A 145 -7.19 15.99 0.92
C HIS A 145 -5.88 16.53 0.32
N ALA A 146 -5.16 15.74 -0.47
CA ALA A 146 -3.95 16.23 -1.18
C ALA A 146 -4.25 17.25 -2.29
N GLY A 147 -5.53 17.55 -2.58
CA GLY A 147 -5.98 18.60 -3.49
C GLY A 147 -6.12 18.16 -4.95
N TYR A 148 -5.90 16.90 -5.28
CA TYR A 148 -6.02 16.42 -6.68
C TYR A 148 -7.45 16.17 -7.13
N ASN A 149 -8.33 15.72 -6.22
CA ASN A 149 -9.69 15.29 -6.57
C ASN A 149 -10.56 16.44 -7.09
N GLU A 150 -10.42 17.61 -6.52
CA GLU A 150 -11.14 18.83 -6.87
C GLU A 150 -10.84 19.25 -8.32
N TRP A 151 -9.58 19.16 -8.74
CA TRP A 151 -9.16 19.41 -10.12
C TRP A 151 -9.58 18.27 -11.06
N ALA A 152 -9.45 17.03 -10.58
CA ALA A 152 -9.81 15.85 -11.35
C ALA A 152 -11.29 15.87 -11.76
N ASP A 153 -12.15 16.31 -10.85
CA ASP A 153 -13.62 16.30 -11.01
C ASP A 153 -14.09 17.10 -12.23
N THR A 154 -13.49 18.26 -12.48
CA THR A 154 -13.85 19.14 -13.59
C THR A 154 -13.03 18.89 -14.86
N ASN A 155 -11.91 18.17 -14.77
CA ASN A 155 -10.93 18.06 -15.86
C ASN A 155 -10.79 16.67 -16.47
N ARG A 156 -11.70 15.74 -16.14
CA ARG A 156 -11.70 14.37 -16.69
C ARG A 156 -10.37 13.66 -16.44
N ILE A 157 -9.89 13.74 -15.21
CA ILE A 157 -8.67 13.08 -14.77
C ILE A 157 -9.05 12.03 -13.73
N ILE A 158 -8.80 10.77 -14.01
CA ILE A 158 -8.83 9.71 -12.99
C ILE A 158 -7.57 9.86 -12.16
N VAL A 159 -7.70 9.97 -10.84
CA VAL A 159 -6.52 9.98 -9.97
C VAL A 159 -6.35 8.60 -9.35
N LEU A 160 -5.19 7.99 -9.62
CA LEU A 160 -4.78 6.73 -9.02
C LEU A 160 -3.86 7.03 -7.84
N TYR A 161 -4.21 6.50 -6.68
CA TYR A 161 -3.45 6.60 -5.44
C TYR A 161 -2.95 5.21 -5.00
N PRO A 162 -1.83 4.73 -5.54
CA PRO A 162 -1.22 3.51 -5.04
C PRO A 162 -0.79 3.71 -3.59
N GLN A 163 -0.77 2.63 -2.81
CA GLN A 163 -0.42 2.67 -1.40
C GLN A 163 0.69 1.69 -1.09
N THR A 164 1.58 2.09 -0.19
CA THR A 164 2.56 1.20 0.43
C THR A 164 2.19 0.92 1.87
N HIS A 165 2.74 -0.13 2.44
CA HIS A 165 2.65 -0.42 3.86
C HIS A 165 4.03 -0.51 4.51
N ALA A 166 4.07 -0.36 5.84
CA ALA A 166 5.30 -0.53 6.60
C ALA A 166 5.73 -2.01 6.60
N LEU A 167 7.02 -2.25 6.37
CA LEU A 167 7.62 -3.56 6.57
C LEU A 167 8.37 -3.56 7.90
N PRO A 168 8.10 -4.53 8.80
CA PRO A 168 8.93 -4.75 9.96
C PRO A 168 10.35 -5.16 9.53
N LEU A 169 11.27 -5.17 10.48
CA LEU A 169 12.61 -5.69 10.24
C LEU A 169 12.50 -7.15 9.79
N THR A 170 12.97 -7.44 8.58
CA THR A 170 13.00 -8.79 8.03
C THR A 170 14.25 -9.53 8.48
N ASP A 171 14.28 -10.85 8.33
CA ASP A 171 15.47 -11.67 8.61
C ASP A 171 16.69 -11.27 7.78
N ARG A 172 16.47 -10.58 6.65
CA ARG A 172 17.53 -10.01 5.81
C ARG A 172 18.03 -8.65 6.31
N GLY A 173 17.58 -8.19 7.46
CA GLY A 173 17.94 -6.87 8.01
C GLY A 173 17.29 -5.69 7.30
N VAL A 174 16.31 -5.94 6.44
CA VAL A 174 15.62 -4.91 5.67
C VAL A 174 14.37 -4.46 6.41
N THR A 175 14.16 -3.16 6.47
CA THR A 175 12.97 -2.58 7.09
C THR A 175 12.48 -1.36 6.31
N ASN A 176 11.16 -1.19 6.27
CA ASN A 176 10.50 0.03 5.80
C ASN A 176 9.47 0.47 6.83
N PRO A 177 9.88 0.96 8.02
CA PRO A 177 8.95 1.26 9.11
C PRO A 177 8.04 2.46 8.84
N GLN A 178 8.34 3.23 7.80
CA GLN A 178 7.65 4.48 7.47
C GLN A 178 6.80 4.38 6.21
N SER A 179 6.54 3.19 5.69
CA SER A 179 5.74 3.00 4.46
C SER A 179 6.26 3.85 3.29
N CYS A 180 7.57 3.94 3.12
CA CYS A 180 8.17 4.65 2.01
C CYS A 180 8.09 3.85 0.72
N TRP A 181 8.13 4.51 -0.43
CA TRP A 181 8.40 3.86 -1.71
C TRP A 181 9.85 3.37 -1.74
N ASP A 182 10.12 2.33 -2.54
CA ASP A 182 11.48 1.77 -2.66
C ASP A 182 12.38 2.70 -3.49
N TRP A 183 13.06 3.60 -2.82
CA TRP A 183 14.03 4.51 -3.42
C TRP A 183 15.48 4.20 -3.04
N TRP A 184 15.70 3.16 -2.20
CA TRP A 184 17.05 2.72 -1.78
C TRP A 184 17.28 1.22 -1.95
N GLY A 185 16.34 0.48 -2.58
CA GLY A 185 16.51 -0.92 -2.92
C GLY A 185 16.19 -1.90 -1.79
N TYR A 186 15.36 -1.51 -0.83
CA TYR A 186 15.01 -2.42 0.27
C TYR A 186 14.23 -3.67 -0.18
N LEU A 187 13.68 -3.67 -1.39
CA LEU A 187 13.01 -4.81 -1.98
C LEU A 187 13.95 -5.69 -2.83
N ASP A 188 15.16 -5.22 -3.11
CA ASP A 188 16.13 -5.97 -3.90
C ASP A 188 16.93 -6.93 -3.02
N ALA A 189 17.27 -8.09 -3.55
CA ALA A 189 18.13 -9.05 -2.86
C ALA A 189 19.57 -8.54 -2.73
N ASP A 190 20.01 -7.77 -3.72
CA ASP A 190 21.32 -7.15 -3.82
C ASP A 190 21.19 -5.74 -4.42
N PRO A 191 20.89 -4.73 -3.59
CA PRO A 191 20.64 -3.37 -4.07
C PRO A 191 21.91 -2.65 -4.57
N GLU A 192 23.09 -3.10 -4.17
CA GLU A 192 24.36 -2.49 -4.58
C GLU A 192 24.84 -3.00 -5.94
N ASP A 193 24.78 -4.33 -6.16
CA ASP A 193 25.28 -4.95 -7.38
C ASP A 193 24.19 -5.10 -8.47
N SER A 194 22.92 -5.22 -8.08
CA SER A 194 21.80 -5.44 -9.01
C SER A 194 20.56 -4.61 -8.67
N PRO A 195 20.64 -3.26 -8.72
CA PRO A 195 19.57 -2.37 -8.28
C PRO A 195 18.39 -2.39 -9.25
N THR A 196 17.36 -3.23 -8.99
CA THR A 196 16.16 -3.28 -9.83
C THR A 196 15.20 -2.13 -9.55
N TYR A 197 15.21 -1.57 -8.33
CA TYR A 197 14.35 -0.45 -7.94
C TYR A 197 14.53 0.79 -8.81
N LEU A 198 15.69 0.98 -9.43
CA LEU A 198 15.96 2.06 -10.39
C LEU A 198 15.43 1.78 -11.80
N LEU A 199 14.96 0.58 -12.07
CA LEU A 199 14.61 0.10 -13.40
C LEU A 199 13.09 -0.09 -13.55
N LYS A 200 12.63 -0.20 -14.79
CA LYS A 200 11.24 -0.57 -15.10
C LYS A 200 10.85 -1.97 -14.56
N SER A 201 11.83 -2.78 -14.20
CA SER A 201 11.66 -4.10 -13.58
C SER A 201 11.45 -4.04 -12.07
N GLY A 202 11.63 -2.88 -11.43
CA GLY A 202 11.37 -2.71 -10.01
C GLY A 202 9.96 -3.13 -9.61
N LYS A 203 9.82 -3.81 -8.49
CA LYS A 203 8.55 -4.44 -8.08
C LYS A 203 7.41 -3.43 -8.00
N GLN A 204 7.58 -2.32 -7.29
CA GLN A 204 6.56 -1.27 -7.16
C GLN A 204 6.30 -0.55 -8.48
N ILE A 205 7.34 -0.30 -9.29
CA ILE A 205 7.18 0.33 -10.62
C ILE A 205 6.31 -0.56 -11.52
N ARG A 206 6.54 -1.88 -11.54
CA ARG A 206 5.72 -2.82 -12.32
C ARG A 206 4.29 -2.87 -11.83
N ALA A 207 4.05 -2.90 -10.52
CA ALA A 207 2.71 -2.90 -9.95
C ALA A 207 1.93 -1.64 -10.35
N ILE A 208 2.51 -0.46 -10.16
CA ILE A 208 1.88 0.82 -10.56
C ILE A 208 1.66 0.84 -12.09
N LYS A 209 2.64 0.40 -12.88
CA LYS A 209 2.48 0.31 -14.34
C LYS A 209 1.31 -0.59 -14.74
N ALA A 210 1.15 -1.74 -14.08
CA ALA A 210 0.03 -2.65 -14.36
C ALA A 210 -1.33 -2.02 -13.99
N MET A 211 -1.41 -1.25 -12.90
CA MET A 211 -2.61 -0.47 -12.54
C MET A 211 -2.95 0.55 -13.63
N VAL A 212 -1.95 1.31 -14.10
CA VAL A 212 -2.13 2.28 -15.18
C VAL A 212 -2.55 1.58 -16.48
N ASP A 213 -1.93 0.47 -16.82
CA ASP A 213 -2.28 -0.31 -18.02
C ASP A 213 -3.74 -0.80 -17.96
N ARG A 214 -4.17 -1.25 -16.77
CA ARG A 214 -5.57 -1.66 -16.58
C ARG A 214 -6.54 -0.50 -16.81
N LEU A 215 -6.22 0.70 -16.34
CA LEU A 215 -7.06 1.88 -16.50
C LEU A 215 -7.05 2.42 -17.93
N THR A 216 -5.96 2.22 -18.66
CA THR A 216 -5.78 2.77 -20.02
C THR A 216 -6.03 1.76 -21.13
N SER A 217 -6.21 0.48 -20.82
CA SER A 217 -6.46 -0.56 -21.82
C SER A 217 -7.86 -0.39 -22.44
N ALA A 218 -7.91 -0.14 -23.74
CA ALA A 218 -9.16 -0.04 -24.51
C ALA A 218 -9.96 -1.37 -24.60
N ALA A 219 -9.36 -2.48 -24.18
CA ALA A 219 -9.92 -3.83 -24.33
C ALA A 219 -11.01 -4.19 -23.31
N GLN A 220 -11.40 -3.27 -22.44
CA GLN A 220 -12.41 -3.52 -21.41
C GLN A 220 -13.62 -2.57 -21.51
N ALA A 221 -14.02 -2.18 -22.72
CA ALA A 221 -15.39 -1.75 -22.96
C ALA A 221 -16.34 -2.96 -22.91
N GLN A 222 -16.27 -3.73 -21.84
CA GLN A 222 -17.43 -4.50 -21.42
C GLN A 222 -18.43 -3.47 -20.88
N PRO A 223 -19.69 -3.50 -21.33
CA PRO A 223 -20.71 -2.69 -20.68
C PRO A 223 -20.62 -3.02 -19.19
N TYR A 224 -20.36 -2.01 -18.37
CA TYR A 224 -20.46 -2.14 -16.93
C TYR A 224 -21.85 -2.75 -16.66
N PRO A 225 -21.97 -3.95 -16.08
CA PRO A 225 -23.26 -4.42 -15.65
C PRO A 225 -23.83 -3.32 -14.75
N PRO A 226 -25.16 -3.04 -14.82
CA PRO A 226 -25.77 -2.03 -13.97
C PRO A 226 -25.27 -2.27 -12.57
N ALA A 227 -24.75 -1.23 -11.93
CA ALA A 227 -24.04 -1.29 -10.66
C ALA A 227 -24.82 -2.15 -9.66
N THR A 228 -24.46 -3.40 -9.57
CA THR A 228 -24.63 -4.11 -8.32
C THR A 228 -23.83 -3.27 -7.33
N PRO A 229 -24.41 -2.83 -6.20
CA PRO A 229 -23.65 -2.10 -5.19
C PRO A 229 -22.33 -2.85 -5.01
N PRO A 230 -21.17 -2.18 -5.01
CA PRO A 230 -19.91 -2.88 -4.83
C PRO A 230 -20.07 -3.73 -3.59
N VAL A 231 -19.97 -5.06 -3.75
CA VAL A 231 -19.73 -5.93 -2.62
C VAL A 231 -18.37 -5.47 -2.15
N LEU A 232 -18.36 -4.62 -1.13
CA LEU A 232 -17.12 -4.17 -0.50
C LEU A 232 -16.35 -5.44 -0.19
N PRO A 233 -15.08 -5.56 -0.59
CA PRO A 233 -14.29 -6.71 -0.21
C PRO A 233 -14.45 -6.88 1.29
N LEU A 234 -14.79 -8.09 1.73
CA LEU A 234 -14.98 -8.38 3.14
C LEU A 234 -13.72 -7.93 3.87
N GLY A 235 -13.86 -7.03 4.82
CA GLY A 235 -12.73 -6.46 5.55
C GLY A 235 -11.82 -7.56 6.09
N ALA A 236 -10.52 -7.31 6.17
CA ALA A 236 -9.58 -8.21 6.82
C ALA A 236 -9.95 -8.35 8.32
N PRO A 237 -9.67 -9.50 8.95
CA PRO A 237 -9.58 -9.55 10.40
C PRO A 237 -8.61 -8.47 10.89
N ALA A 238 -9.04 -7.63 11.81
CA ALA A 238 -8.24 -6.50 12.30
C ALA A 238 -7.01 -6.98 13.10
N GLU A 239 -7.10 -8.16 13.68
CA GLU A 239 -6.09 -8.74 14.55
C GLU A 239 -5.98 -10.24 14.27
N LEU A 240 -4.76 -10.74 14.15
CA LEU A 240 -4.43 -12.17 14.14
C LEU A 240 -3.37 -12.41 15.22
N LEU A 241 -3.66 -13.33 16.11
CA LEU A 241 -2.80 -13.70 17.24
C LEU A 241 -2.45 -15.20 17.18
N ALA A 242 -1.34 -15.55 17.81
CA ALA A 242 -0.96 -16.94 18.09
C ALA A 242 -0.89 -17.13 19.61
N PRO A 243 -2.04 -17.29 20.30
CA PRO A 243 -2.13 -17.23 21.75
C PRO A 243 -1.50 -18.43 22.45
N ASP A 244 -1.41 -19.58 21.78
CA ASP A 244 -0.87 -20.81 22.36
C ASP A 244 -0.04 -21.60 21.35
N ARG A 245 0.89 -22.42 21.86
CA ARG A 245 1.79 -23.25 21.07
C ARG A 245 2.35 -24.44 21.85
N SER A 246 2.68 -25.49 21.12
CA SER A 246 3.46 -26.63 21.61
C SER A 246 4.75 -26.79 20.77
N ASP A 247 5.44 -27.90 20.94
CA ASP A 247 6.56 -28.30 20.07
C ASP A 247 6.11 -28.72 18.66
N THR A 248 4.84 -29.02 18.45
CA THR A 248 4.30 -29.52 17.18
C THR A 248 3.03 -28.82 16.72
N ALA A 249 2.57 -27.78 17.42
CA ALA A 249 1.36 -27.06 17.07
C ALA A 249 1.42 -25.57 17.42
N ILE A 250 0.67 -24.76 16.69
CA ILE A 250 0.42 -23.34 16.96
C ILE A 250 -1.07 -23.07 16.80
N ASP A 251 -1.67 -22.49 17.85
CA ASP A 251 -3.06 -22.07 17.84
C ASP A 251 -3.19 -20.62 17.38
N LEU A 252 -4.08 -20.37 16.43
CA LEU A 252 -4.37 -19.07 15.87
C LEU A 252 -5.75 -18.59 16.32
N ALA A 253 -5.89 -17.30 16.59
CA ALA A 253 -7.15 -16.64 16.86
C ALA A 253 -7.18 -15.25 16.22
N TRP A 254 -8.34 -14.81 15.76
CA TRP A 254 -8.49 -13.49 15.11
C TRP A 254 -9.83 -12.83 15.43
N SER A 255 -9.87 -11.51 15.24
CA SER A 255 -11.09 -10.75 15.39
C SER A 255 -12.09 -11.11 14.28
N PRO A 256 -13.33 -11.50 14.60
CA PRO A 256 -14.31 -11.85 13.59
C PRO A 256 -14.72 -10.63 12.76
N VAL A 257 -14.87 -10.82 11.46
CA VAL A 257 -15.36 -9.79 10.55
C VAL A 257 -16.89 -9.88 10.48
N PRO A 258 -17.63 -8.78 10.68
CA PRO A 258 -19.08 -8.80 10.62
C PRO A 258 -19.62 -9.37 9.31
N GLY A 259 -20.55 -10.32 9.41
CA GLY A 259 -21.17 -10.99 8.26
C GLY A 259 -20.32 -12.11 7.61
N VAL A 260 -19.12 -12.39 8.12
CA VAL A 260 -18.25 -13.46 7.66
C VAL A 260 -18.44 -14.71 8.53
N THR A 261 -18.64 -15.84 7.88
CA THR A 261 -18.82 -17.14 8.55
C THR A 261 -17.69 -18.12 8.29
N ARG A 262 -16.81 -17.84 7.31
CA ARG A 262 -15.71 -18.73 6.93
C ARG A 262 -14.44 -17.93 6.65
N TYR A 263 -13.29 -18.53 6.97
CA TYR A 263 -11.98 -17.94 6.78
C TYR A 263 -11.02 -18.94 6.16
N ASP A 264 -10.20 -18.47 5.22
CA ASP A 264 -9.07 -19.20 4.67
C ASP A 264 -7.82 -18.85 5.48
N VAL A 265 -7.10 -19.89 5.93
CA VAL A 265 -5.88 -19.77 6.74
C VAL A 265 -4.68 -20.13 5.88
N PHE A 266 -3.65 -19.32 5.95
CA PHE A 266 -2.42 -19.49 5.18
C PHE A 266 -1.21 -19.53 6.08
N ARG A 267 -0.23 -20.35 5.72
CA ARG A 267 1.06 -20.50 6.41
C ARG A 267 2.23 -20.38 5.44
N ALA A 268 3.34 -19.83 5.92
CA ALA A 268 4.66 -19.95 5.33
C ALA A 268 5.63 -20.52 6.37
N GLY A 269 6.44 -21.50 5.98
CA GLY A 269 7.51 -22.08 6.80
C GLY A 269 8.76 -21.19 6.88
N PRO A 270 9.84 -21.66 7.55
CA PRO A 270 11.05 -20.86 7.78
C PRO A 270 11.78 -20.50 6.47
N ASP A 271 11.78 -21.42 5.50
CA ASP A 271 12.48 -21.27 4.21
C ASP A 271 11.51 -21.00 3.06
N GLU A 272 10.21 -20.78 3.38
CA GLU A 272 9.18 -20.50 2.38
C GLU A 272 8.94 -19.00 2.30
N GLU A 273 9.11 -18.43 1.12
CA GLU A 273 8.74 -17.02 0.87
C GLU A 273 7.22 -16.87 0.70
N ASP A 274 6.57 -17.92 0.20
CA ASP A 274 5.15 -17.91 -0.14
C ASP A 274 4.26 -18.49 0.95
N PHE A 275 3.06 -17.90 1.07
CA PHE A 275 2.01 -18.40 1.94
C PHE A 275 1.15 -19.42 1.20
N HIS A 276 1.05 -20.64 1.74
CA HIS A 276 0.18 -21.70 1.23
C HIS A 276 -1.08 -21.80 2.07
N GLN A 277 -2.23 -21.98 1.42
CA GLN A 277 -3.47 -22.21 2.14
C GLN A 277 -3.42 -23.57 2.83
N ILE A 278 -3.56 -23.55 4.17
CA ILE A 278 -3.53 -24.75 5.01
C ILE A 278 -4.90 -25.17 5.52
N GLY A 279 -5.91 -24.32 5.38
CA GLY A 279 -7.28 -24.67 5.79
C GLY A 279 -8.30 -23.59 5.47
N THR A 280 -9.56 -24.00 5.56
CA THR A 280 -10.73 -23.11 5.57
C THR A 280 -11.60 -23.51 6.76
N VAL A 281 -11.91 -22.56 7.64
CA VAL A 281 -12.63 -22.82 8.87
C VAL A 281 -13.85 -21.92 9.03
N SER A 282 -14.84 -22.41 9.79
CA SER A 282 -15.96 -21.62 10.27
C SER A 282 -15.63 -21.14 11.70
N GLY A 283 -15.65 -19.83 11.90
CA GLY A 283 -15.26 -19.22 13.17
C GLY A 283 -13.94 -18.47 13.10
N SER A 284 -13.43 -18.05 14.25
CA SER A 284 -12.29 -17.12 14.37
C SER A 284 -11.06 -17.72 15.04
N SER A 285 -10.86 -19.04 14.89
CA SER A 285 -9.69 -19.76 15.40
C SER A 285 -9.31 -20.94 14.49
N PHE A 286 -8.04 -21.33 14.57
CA PHE A 286 -7.49 -22.47 13.82
C PHE A 286 -6.30 -23.06 14.60
N ALA A 287 -6.25 -24.39 14.72
CA ALA A 287 -5.12 -25.11 15.29
C ALA A 287 -4.28 -25.70 14.15
N ASP A 288 -3.07 -25.24 13.98
CA ASP A 288 -2.10 -25.79 13.05
C ASP A 288 -1.21 -26.80 13.74
N ALA A 289 -1.27 -28.05 13.33
CA ALA A 289 -0.59 -29.17 13.98
C ALA A 289 0.34 -29.91 13.00
N GLY A 290 1.22 -30.75 13.54
CA GLY A 290 2.21 -31.50 12.75
C GLY A 290 3.39 -30.65 12.32
N LEU A 291 3.66 -29.58 13.04
CA LEU A 291 4.76 -28.67 12.82
C LEU A 291 6.09 -29.27 13.36
N LYS A 292 7.20 -28.77 12.85
CA LYS A 292 8.54 -29.12 13.34
C LYS A 292 8.81 -28.35 14.65
N PRO A 293 9.42 -28.98 15.65
CA PRO A 293 9.87 -28.28 16.85
C PRO A 293 10.91 -27.18 16.55
N ASP A 294 10.98 -26.18 17.43
CA ASP A 294 11.92 -25.06 17.35
C ASP A 294 11.98 -24.40 15.97
N THR A 295 10.82 -24.20 15.36
CA THR A 295 10.71 -23.77 13.98
C THR A 295 9.78 -22.57 13.86
N HIS A 296 10.22 -21.54 13.16
CA HIS A 296 9.43 -20.32 12.91
C HIS A 296 8.45 -20.52 11.76
N TYR A 297 7.20 -20.09 11.98
CA TYR A 297 6.15 -20.07 10.98
C TYR A 297 5.50 -18.70 10.93
N ARG A 298 4.99 -18.31 9.74
CA ARG A 298 4.24 -17.08 9.51
C ARG A 298 2.84 -17.44 9.07
N TYR A 299 1.85 -16.68 9.56
CA TYR A 299 0.44 -16.92 9.27
C TYR A 299 -0.27 -15.65 8.86
N ARG A 300 -1.28 -15.80 8.01
CA ARG A 300 -2.26 -14.79 7.70
C ARG A 300 -3.61 -15.44 7.43
N VAL A 301 -4.69 -14.70 7.59
CA VAL A 301 -6.06 -15.16 7.45
C VAL A 301 -6.85 -14.16 6.62
N ARG A 302 -7.77 -14.66 5.81
CA ARG A 302 -8.73 -13.81 5.12
C ARG A 302 -10.13 -14.40 5.18
N PRO A 303 -11.21 -13.58 5.06
CA PRO A 303 -12.55 -14.09 4.83
C PRO A 303 -12.61 -14.95 3.56
N SER A 304 -13.27 -16.11 3.67
CA SER A 304 -13.54 -16.98 2.51
C SER A 304 -14.80 -16.50 1.82
N ALA A 305 -14.69 -15.90 0.64
CA ALA A 305 -15.82 -15.38 -0.13
C ALA A 305 -16.03 -16.19 -1.42
N ALA A 306 -17.30 -16.41 -1.78
CA ALA A 306 -17.65 -16.90 -3.11
C ALA A 306 -17.37 -15.78 -4.13
N GLY A 307 -16.19 -15.82 -4.77
CA GLY A 307 -15.72 -14.76 -5.70
C GLY A 307 -14.28 -14.34 -5.48
N GLY A 308 -13.63 -14.77 -4.39
CA GLY A 308 -12.17 -14.74 -4.24
C GLY A 308 -11.54 -13.44 -3.71
N GLU A 309 -12.29 -12.39 -3.43
CA GLU A 309 -11.73 -11.10 -3.04
C GLU A 309 -12.06 -10.73 -1.60
N SER A 310 -11.16 -11.08 -0.69
CA SER A 310 -11.16 -10.61 0.69
C SER A 310 -9.74 -10.19 1.10
N LEU A 311 -9.64 -9.21 2.00
CA LEU A 311 -8.36 -8.72 2.48
C LEU A 311 -7.76 -9.70 3.49
N TYR A 312 -6.43 -9.81 3.50
CA TYR A 312 -5.69 -10.57 4.49
C TYR A 312 -5.54 -9.81 5.80
N SER A 313 -5.52 -10.54 6.93
CA SER A 313 -5.09 -10.01 8.22
C SER A 313 -3.62 -9.55 8.18
N PRO A 314 -3.17 -8.76 9.17
CA PRO A 314 -1.75 -8.65 9.46
C PRO A 314 -1.11 -10.04 9.62
N VAL A 315 0.18 -10.16 9.25
CA VAL A 315 0.94 -11.40 9.44
C VAL A 315 1.32 -11.55 10.90
N VAL A 316 1.08 -12.73 11.48
CA VAL A 316 1.66 -13.14 12.77
C VAL A 316 2.78 -14.13 12.52
N ALA A 317 3.91 -13.95 13.22
CA ALA A 317 5.03 -14.88 13.23
C ALA A 317 5.15 -15.55 14.62
N GLN A 318 5.28 -16.86 14.63
CA GLN A 318 5.38 -17.63 15.87
C GLN A 318 6.30 -18.85 15.66
N ALA A 319 7.16 -19.13 16.65
CA ALA A 319 7.94 -20.37 16.67
C ALA A 319 7.26 -21.44 17.53
N THR A 320 7.34 -22.70 17.11
CA THR A 320 7.04 -23.85 17.97
C THR A 320 8.04 -23.96 19.13
N LEU A 321 7.66 -24.63 20.19
CA LEU A 321 8.57 -24.89 21.30
C LEU A 321 9.64 -25.93 20.90
N PRO A 322 10.82 -25.90 21.54
CA PRO A 322 11.77 -26.98 21.42
C PRO A 322 11.17 -28.30 21.88
N HIS A 323 11.53 -29.38 21.21
CA HIS A 323 11.11 -30.71 21.65
C HIS A 323 11.77 -31.08 22.99
N VAL A 324 10.96 -31.31 24.00
CA VAL A 324 11.45 -31.84 25.28
C VAL A 324 11.24 -33.34 25.25
N PRO A 325 12.30 -34.14 25.16
CA PRO A 325 12.14 -35.59 25.18
C PRO A 325 11.49 -36.02 26.50
N ALA A 326 10.56 -37.00 26.41
CA ALA A 326 9.98 -37.59 27.60
C ALA A 326 11.09 -38.22 28.44
N CYS A 327 11.04 -37.99 29.75
CA CYS A 327 11.98 -38.65 30.66
C CYS A 327 11.61 -40.12 30.81
N ASP A 328 12.48 -41.00 30.32
CA ASP A 328 12.29 -42.46 30.39
C ASP A 328 12.44 -43.02 31.82
N ASP A 329 12.88 -42.19 32.77
CA ASP A 329 13.03 -42.56 34.20
C ASP A 329 12.66 -41.39 35.13
N PRO A 330 11.73 -41.56 36.11
CA PRO A 330 11.34 -40.52 37.06
C PRO A 330 12.48 -39.91 37.88
N GLY A 331 13.64 -40.53 37.92
CA GLY A 331 14.83 -40.06 38.65
C GLY A 331 15.79 -39.18 37.85
N SER A 332 15.66 -39.11 36.54
CA SER A 332 16.62 -38.42 35.65
C SER A 332 16.32 -36.94 35.39
N CYS A 333 15.15 -36.43 35.81
CA CYS A 333 14.68 -35.05 35.55
C CYS A 333 14.75 -34.11 36.76
N ALA A 334 15.30 -34.54 37.88
CA ALA A 334 15.41 -33.71 39.12
C ALA A 334 16.68 -32.84 39.11
N GLY A 335 16.91 -32.02 38.08
CA GLY A 335 18.12 -31.20 38.08
C GLY A 335 18.34 -30.28 36.87
N ARG A 336 17.30 -29.77 36.23
CA ARG A 336 17.46 -28.71 35.23
C ARG A 336 16.46 -27.58 35.43
#